data_1c788173dc59bcb3f41956ddc522bcb6
#
_entry.id   1c788173dc59bcb3f41956ddc522bcb6
#
_cell.length_a   1.000
_cell.length_b   1.000
_cell.length_c   1.000
_cell.angle_alpha   90.00
_cell.angle_beta   90.00
_cell.angle_gamma   90.00
#
_symmetry.space_group_name_H-M   'P 1'
#
loop_
_entity.id
_entity.type
_entity.pdbx_description
1 polymer ?
#
loop_
_entity_poly.entity_id
_entity_poly.type
_entity_poly.pdbx_seq_one_letter_code
_entity_poly.pdbx_strand_id
1 'polypeptide(L)'
;VEHEGRQLQTVEHVQDVIEQHLVEHNKYVLSKKYMVYRYQRSLLRKSNTTDESILKLIRNENKELAEENSNKNTRLASTQRDYIAGEVSRDVTRRMLLPEHISMAHDNGVIHFHDADYFIQPIFNCCLINIQDMLDNGTSINGKMIETPRSFQVACTVTTQIIAAVASNQYGGQSVNIRHLGKYLRRSREKFASQLEEEFGDSLDAASKERIVELRLQD
;
A
#
# COMPACT_ATOMS: atom_id res chain seq x y z
N VAL A 1 -21.71 -20.48 -34.52
CA VAL A 1 -21.87 -20.26 -33.08
C VAL A 1 -22.18 -18.78 -32.92
N GLU A 2 -23.46 -18.48 -32.75
CA GLU A 2 -23.99 -17.12 -32.58
C GLU A 2 -23.53 -16.63 -31.23
N HIS A 3 -22.73 -15.56 -31.20
CA HIS A 3 -22.46 -14.78 -30.01
C HIS A 3 -23.71 -13.92 -29.74
N GLU A 4 -24.62 -14.42 -28.92
CA GLU A 4 -25.61 -13.56 -28.26
C GLU A 4 -24.88 -12.38 -27.59
N GLY A 5 -25.20 -11.18 -28.08
CA GLY A 5 -24.61 -9.94 -27.58
C GLY A 5 -24.91 -9.78 -26.09
N ARG A 6 -23.93 -10.06 -25.24
CA ARG A 6 -23.99 -9.64 -23.86
C ARG A 6 -23.97 -8.11 -23.83
N GLN A 7 -25.14 -7.53 -23.58
CA GLN A 7 -25.26 -6.11 -23.32
C GLN A 7 -24.35 -5.79 -22.12
N LEU A 8 -23.31 -4.97 -22.34
CA LEU A 8 -22.42 -4.52 -21.28
C LEU A 8 -23.26 -3.84 -20.19
N GLN A 9 -23.33 -4.44 -19.02
CA GLN A 9 -24.08 -3.88 -17.90
C GLN A 9 -23.30 -2.68 -17.37
N THR A 10 -23.95 -1.54 -17.30
CA THR A 10 -23.36 -0.33 -16.72
C THR A 10 -23.34 -0.44 -15.19
N VAL A 11 -22.45 0.31 -14.55
CA VAL A 11 -22.42 0.42 -13.08
C VAL A 11 -23.77 0.90 -12.54
N GLU A 12 -24.41 1.82 -13.23
CA GLU A 12 -25.76 2.31 -12.86
C GLU A 12 -26.80 1.18 -12.91
N HIS A 13 -26.76 0.32 -13.93
CA HIS A 13 -27.65 -0.83 -14.01
C HIS A 13 -27.45 -1.81 -12.83
N VAL A 14 -26.20 -2.08 -12.44
CA VAL A 14 -25.91 -2.92 -11.27
C VAL A 14 -26.46 -2.30 -10.00
N GLN A 15 -26.34 -0.99 -9.85
CA GLN A 15 -26.89 -0.27 -8.70
C GLN A 15 -28.43 -0.31 -8.68
N ASP A 16 -29.09 -0.22 -9.85
CA ASP A 16 -30.54 -0.36 -9.97
C ASP A 16 -30.99 -1.77 -9.52
N VAL A 17 -30.27 -2.80 -9.94
CA VAL A 17 -30.54 -4.19 -9.52
C VAL A 17 -30.37 -4.36 -8.00
N ILE A 18 -29.36 -3.75 -7.38
CA ILE A 18 -29.17 -3.76 -5.93
C ILE A 18 -30.36 -3.08 -5.23
N GLU A 19 -30.80 -1.92 -5.69
CA GLU A 19 -31.94 -1.20 -5.13
C GLU A 19 -33.21 -2.07 -5.21
N GLN A 20 -33.47 -2.66 -6.37
CA GLN A 20 -34.61 -3.55 -6.57
C GLN A 20 -34.55 -4.76 -5.63
N HIS A 21 -33.42 -5.42 -5.54
CA HIS A 21 -33.24 -6.57 -4.62
C HIS A 21 -33.47 -6.23 -3.15
N LEU A 22 -32.98 -5.07 -2.71
CA LEU A 22 -33.21 -4.62 -1.34
C LEU A 22 -34.71 -4.39 -1.05
N VAL A 23 -35.46 -3.88 -2.00
CA VAL A 23 -36.92 -3.69 -1.90
C VAL A 23 -37.64 -5.04 -1.90
N GLU A 24 -37.33 -5.93 -2.83
CA GLU A 24 -37.93 -7.27 -2.94
C GLU A 24 -37.74 -8.12 -1.69
N HIS A 25 -36.62 -7.94 -0.99
CA HIS A 25 -36.32 -8.62 0.25
C HIS A 25 -36.78 -7.86 1.51
N ASN A 26 -37.67 -6.88 1.34
CA ASN A 26 -38.25 -6.07 2.43
C ASN A 26 -37.23 -5.32 3.27
N LYS A 27 -36.06 -4.99 2.71
CA LYS A 27 -35.00 -4.23 3.39
C LYS A 27 -35.16 -2.72 3.17
N TYR A 28 -36.37 -2.21 3.36
CA TYR A 28 -36.74 -0.83 3.01
C TYR A 28 -35.86 0.25 3.64
N VAL A 29 -35.45 0.11 4.90
CA VAL A 29 -34.59 1.08 5.57
C VAL A 29 -33.21 1.11 4.93
N LEU A 30 -32.68 -0.06 4.56
CA LEU A 30 -31.38 -0.16 3.90
C LEU A 30 -31.47 0.36 2.46
N SER A 31 -32.53 0.00 1.71
CA SER A 31 -32.80 0.50 0.36
C SER A 31 -32.85 2.02 0.35
N LYS A 32 -33.61 2.63 1.28
CA LYS A 32 -33.67 4.10 1.38
C LYS A 32 -32.30 4.72 1.66
N LYS A 33 -31.50 4.16 2.57
CA LYS A 33 -30.14 4.64 2.84
C LYS A 33 -29.26 4.53 1.62
N TYR A 34 -29.35 3.42 0.89
CA TYR A 34 -28.58 3.20 -0.33
C TYR A 34 -28.94 4.18 -1.45
N MET A 35 -30.25 4.40 -1.70
CA MET A 35 -30.71 5.40 -2.69
C MET A 35 -30.25 6.81 -2.35
N VAL A 36 -30.32 7.21 -1.07
CA VAL A 36 -29.85 8.53 -0.62
C VAL A 36 -28.34 8.66 -0.83
N TYR A 37 -27.58 7.63 -0.44
CA TYR A 37 -26.13 7.58 -0.66
C TYR A 37 -25.78 7.69 -2.14
N ARG A 38 -26.42 6.90 -3.00
CA ARG A 38 -26.24 6.92 -4.45
C ARG A 38 -26.54 8.31 -5.05
N TYR A 39 -27.64 8.93 -4.63
CA TYR A 39 -28.01 10.28 -5.05
C TYR A 39 -26.98 11.33 -4.62
N GLN A 40 -26.52 11.27 -3.38
CA GLN A 40 -25.48 12.17 -2.88
C GLN A 40 -24.18 12.00 -3.67
N ARG A 41 -23.77 10.77 -3.97
CA ARG A 41 -22.60 10.50 -4.81
C ARG A 41 -22.77 11.02 -6.24
N SER A 42 -23.96 10.89 -6.81
CA SER A 42 -24.28 11.45 -8.14
C SER A 42 -24.16 12.98 -8.16
N LEU A 43 -24.67 13.67 -7.13
CA LEU A 43 -24.51 15.11 -7.00
C LEU A 43 -23.04 15.52 -6.86
N LEU A 44 -22.28 14.83 -6.04
CA LEU A 44 -20.83 15.06 -5.88
C LEU A 44 -20.09 14.91 -7.20
N ARG A 45 -20.39 13.87 -7.97
CA ARG A 45 -19.77 13.67 -9.31
C ARG A 45 -20.08 14.80 -10.28
N LYS A 46 -21.29 15.36 -10.21
CA LYS A 46 -21.72 16.46 -11.09
C LYS A 46 -21.24 17.85 -10.67
N SER A 47 -21.03 18.06 -9.36
CA SER A 47 -20.65 19.36 -8.78
C SER A 47 -19.16 19.52 -8.52
N ASN A 48 -18.37 18.43 -8.57
CA ASN A 48 -16.96 18.49 -8.22
C ASN A 48 -16.14 19.07 -9.38
N THR A 49 -15.85 20.37 -9.27
CA THR A 49 -14.66 20.93 -9.89
C THR A 49 -13.45 20.56 -9.00
N THR A 50 -12.26 20.45 -9.58
CA THR A 50 -11.01 20.19 -8.86
C THR A 50 -10.81 21.19 -7.73
N ASP A 51 -11.11 22.46 -7.95
CA ASP A 51 -11.00 23.55 -6.98
C ASP A 51 -11.91 23.34 -5.77
N GLU A 52 -13.17 22.92 -5.99
CA GLU A 52 -14.12 22.65 -4.92
C GLU A 52 -13.69 21.45 -4.08
N SER A 53 -13.19 20.39 -4.71
CA SER A 53 -12.65 19.22 -4.01
C SER A 53 -11.46 19.59 -3.14
N ILE A 54 -10.54 20.40 -3.65
CA ILE A 54 -9.38 20.90 -2.90
C ILE A 54 -9.83 21.78 -1.72
N LEU A 55 -10.79 22.67 -1.92
CA LEU A 55 -11.30 23.52 -0.85
C LEU A 55 -11.97 22.72 0.28
N LYS A 56 -12.74 21.67 -0.06
CA LYS A 56 -13.34 20.75 0.91
C LYS A 56 -12.28 19.99 1.71
N LEU A 57 -11.17 19.59 1.07
CA LEU A 57 -10.04 18.97 1.75
C LEU A 57 -9.39 19.92 2.76
N ILE A 58 -9.08 21.15 2.34
CA ILE A 58 -8.45 22.17 3.19
C ILE A 58 -9.32 22.50 4.42
N ARG A 59 -10.65 22.53 4.24
CA ARG A 59 -11.63 22.82 5.30
C ARG A 59 -11.93 21.61 6.19
N ASN A 60 -11.36 20.44 5.93
CA ASN A 60 -11.70 19.16 6.58
C ASN A 60 -13.20 18.81 6.48
N GLU A 61 -13.85 19.22 5.41
CA GLU A 61 -15.28 18.97 5.15
C GLU A 61 -15.51 17.65 4.41
N ASN A 62 -14.46 17.00 3.93
CA ASN A 62 -14.53 15.74 3.18
C ASN A 62 -14.53 14.53 4.13
N LYS A 63 -15.72 14.21 4.67
CA LYS A 63 -15.92 13.07 5.57
C LYS A 63 -15.68 11.72 4.88
N GLU A 64 -15.91 11.63 3.58
CA GLU A 64 -15.76 10.39 2.81
C GLU A 64 -14.31 9.95 2.76
N LEU A 65 -13.38 10.87 2.46
CA LEU A 65 -11.95 10.56 2.50
C LEU A 65 -11.45 10.21 3.89
N ALA A 66 -12.08 10.76 4.94
CA ALA A 66 -11.77 10.42 6.31
C ALA A 66 -12.18 8.99 6.68
N GLU A 67 -13.22 8.46 6.04
CA GLU A 67 -13.77 7.13 6.28
C GLU A 67 -13.22 6.06 5.33
N GLU A 68 -12.94 6.42 4.07
CA GLU A 68 -12.44 5.48 3.05
C GLU A 68 -11.01 4.99 3.29
N ASN A 69 -10.20 5.73 4.05
CA ASN A 69 -8.78 5.43 4.18
C ASN A 69 -8.32 5.31 5.63
N SER A 70 -8.58 4.14 6.22
CA SER A 70 -8.15 3.82 7.59
C SER A 70 -6.62 3.87 7.82
N ASN A 71 -5.82 3.90 6.74
CA ASN A 71 -4.36 3.88 6.81
C ASN A 71 -3.73 5.28 6.94
N LYS A 72 -4.50 6.35 6.72
CA LYS A 72 -3.99 7.72 6.77
C LYS A 72 -4.84 8.61 7.69
N ASN A 73 -4.15 9.35 8.55
CA ASN A 73 -4.81 10.37 9.37
C ASN A 73 -5.02 11.64 8.54
N THR A 74 -6.26 11.91 8.15
CA THR A 74 -6.65 13.05 7.31
C THR A 74 -6.40 14.43 7.93
N ARG A 75 -6.10 14.49 9.22
CA ARG A 75 -5.77 15.74 9.93
C ARG A 75 -4.31 16.14 9.79
N LEU A 76 -3.44 15.23 9.34
CA LEU A 76 -2.02 15.54 9.13
C LEU A 76 -1.83 16.35 7.86
N ALA A 77 -1.02 17.39 7.93
CA ALA A 77 -0.70 18.24 6.78
C ALA A 77 -0.07 17.47 5.61
N SER A 78 0.76 16.47 5.89
CA SER A 78 1.32 15.58 4.86
C SER A 78 0.25 14.81 4.12
N THR A 79 -0.74 14.26 4.83
CA THR A 79 -1.87 13.53 4.24
C THR A 79 -2.76 14.46 3.42
N GLN A 80 -3.04 15.66 3.92
CA GLN A 80 -3.82 16.65 3.16
C GLN A 80 -3.14 17.06 1.86
N ARG A 81 -1.81 17.26 1.89
CA ARG A 81 -1.02 17.58 0.68
C ARG A 81 -1.06 16.44 -0.34
N ASP A 82 -0.99 15.21 0.11
CA ASP A 82 -1.09 14.02 -0.74
C ASP A 82 -2.47 13.94 -1.42
N TYR A 83 -3.54 14.20 -0.69
CA TYR A 83 -4.90 14.27 -1.26
C TYR A 83 -5.07 15.41 -2.28
N ILE A 84 -4.50 16.60 -2.01
CA ILE A 84 -4.53 17.70 -2.97
C ILE A 84 -3.80 17.31 -4.25
N ALA A 85 -2.62 16.68 -4.13
CA ALA A 85 -1.88 16.16 -5.27
C ALA A 85 -2.70 15.10 -6.03
N GLY A 86 -3.40 14.22 -5.32
CA GLY A 86 -4.31 13.23 -5.88
C GLY A 86 -5.46 13.84 -6.68
N GLU A 87 -6.12 14.89 -6.16
CA GLU A 87 -7.19 15.58 -6.89
C GLU A 87 -6.69 16.22 -8.19
N VAL A 88 -5.54 16.90 -8.15
CA VAL A 88 -4.90 17.47 -9.34
C VAL A 88 -4.51 16.37 -10.33
N SER A 89 -3.91 15.29 -9.86
CA SER A 89 -3.49 14.17 -10.70
C SER A 89 -4.69 13.50 -11.37
N ARG A 90 -5.78 13.29 -10.65
CA ARG A 90 -7.04 12.74 -11.16
C ARG A 90 -7.63 13.60 -12.27
N ASP A 91 -7.69 14.92 -12.06
CA ASP A 91 -8.19 15.85 -13.05
C ASP A 91 -7.34 15.83 -14.33
N VAL A 92 -6.02 15.93 -14.19
CA VAL A 92 -5.08 15.87 -15.34
C VAL A 92 -5.18 14.53 -16.07
N THR A 93 -5.26 13.42 -15.34
CA THR A 93 -5.42 12.08 -15.92
C THR A 93 -6.67 12.02 -16.80
N ARG A 94 -7.80 12.48 -16.29
CA ARG A 94 -9.09 12.41 -17.00
C ARG A 94 -9.17 13.36 -18.19
N ARG A 95 -8.65 14.58 -18.06
CA ARG A 95 -8.75 15.61 -19.11
C ARG A 95 -7.68 15.50 -20.17
N MET A 96 -6.48 15.04 -19.82
CA MET A 96 -5.31 15.19 -20.69
C MET A 96 -4.65 13.88 -21.09
N LEU A 97 -4.73 12.85 -20.26
CA LEU A 97 -3.93 11.62 -20.47
C LEU A 97 -4.79 10.45 -20.96
N LEU A 98 -6.01 10.32 -20.46
CA LEU A 98 -6.91 9.28 -20.95
C LEU A 98 -7.52 9.66 -22.30
N PRO A 99 -7.69 8.68 -23.22
CA PRO A 99 -8.52 8.89 -24.40
C PRO A 99 -9.92 9.37 -24.01
N GLU A 100 -10.47 10.32 -24.76
CA GLU A 100 -11.75 10.95 -24.45
C GLU A 100 -12.87 9.93 -24.23
N HIS A 101 -12.95 8.90 -25.06
CA HIS A 101 -13.98 7.85 -24.94
C HIS A 101 -13.87 7.05 -23.63
N ILE A 102 -12.67 6.90 -23.07
CA ILE A 102 -12.47 6.24 -21.78
C ILE A 102 -12.92 7.15 -20.63
N SER A 103 -12.55 8.43 -20.68
CA SER A 103 -13.02 9.42 -19.70
C SER A 103 -14.55 9.54 -19.71
N MET A 104 -15.16 9.62 -20.88
CA MET A 104 -16.60 9.64 -21.03
C MET A 104 -17.28 8.37 -20.52
N ALA A 105 -16.71 7.20 -20.77
CA ALA A 105 -17.24 5.94 -20.27
C ALA A 105 -17.18 5.88 -18.74
N HIS A 106 -16.11 6.40 -18.12
CA HIS A 106 -16.00 6.52 -16.67
C HIS A 106 -17.03 7.52 -16.10
N ASP A 107 -17.17 8.70 -16.72
CA ASP A 107 -18.10 9.75 -16.28
C ASP A 107 -19.57 9.32 -16.38
N ASN A 108 -19.89 8.52 -17.40
CA ASN A 108 -21.22 7.96 -17.61
C ASN A 108 -21.49 6.70 -16.78
N GLY A 109 -20.51 6.23 -15.97
CA GLY A 109 -20.67 5.04 -15.14
C GLY A 109 -20.66 3.71 -15.90
N VAL A 110 -20.22 3.69 -17.17
CA VAL A 110 -20.08 2.48 -17.98
C VAL A 110 -18.91 1.62 -17.48
N ILE A 111 -17.82 2.28 -17.14
CA ILE A 111 -16.65 1.69 -16.51
C ILE A 111 -16.25 2.48 -15.25
N HIS A 112 -15.45 1.86 -14.38
CA HIS A 112 -14.76 2.57 -13.32
C HIS A 112 -13.26 2.51 -13.58
N PHE A 113 -12.65 3.67 -13.93
CA PHE A 113 -11.20 3.78 -14.04
C PHE A 113 -10.66 4.03 -12.63
N HIS A 114 -10.10 2.98 -12.05
CA HIS A 114 -9.61 3.00 -10.66
C HIS A 114 -8.25 3.71 -10.56
N ASP A 115 -7.98 4.34 -9.41
CA ASP A 115 -6.69 4.98 -9.10
C ASP A 115 -6.21 6.00 -10.13
N ALA A 116 -7.13 6.80 -10.68
CA ALA A 116 -6.80 7.85 -11.64
C ALA A 116 -5.83 8.91 -11.08
N ASP A 117 -5.78 9.07 -9.78
CA ASP A 117 -4.85 9.92 -9.04
C ASP A 117 -3.41 9.39 -9.04
N TYR A 118 -3.23 8.08 -9.16
CA TYR A 118 -1.90 7.45 -9.24
C TYR A 118 -1.44 7.16 -10.68
N PHE A 119 -2.25 7.49 -11.69
CA PHE A 119 -1.92 7.21 -13.09
C PHE A 119 -0.70 7.99 -13.59
N ILE A 120 -0.55 9.26 -13.15
CA ILE A 120 0.57 10.12 -13.53
C ILE A 120 1.86 9.69 -12.83
N GLN A 121 1.75 9.39 -11.53
CA GLN A 121 2.87 9.01 -10.67
C GLN A 121 2.46 7.75 -9.91
N PRO A 122 2.63 6.57 -10.52
CA PRO A 122 2.22 5.33 -9.89
C PRO A 122 3.05 5.06 -8.64
N ILE A 123 2.36 4.74 -7.54
CA ILE A 123 2.97 4.24 -6.30
C ILE A 123 2.32 2.92 -5.92
N PHE A 124 3.06 2.08 -5.20
CA PHE A 124 2.53 0.80 -4.74
C PHE A 124 1.55 1.01 -3.57
N ASN A 125 0.40 0.35 -3.61
CA ASN A 125 -0.50 0.35 -2.47
C ASN A 125 0.07 -0.53 -1.36
N CYS A 126 0.07 -1.86 -1.56
CA CYS A 126 0.64 -2.83 -0.63
C CYS A 126 1.67 -3.70 -1.34
N CYS A 127 2.70 -4.15 -0.64
CA CYS A 127 3.68 -5.03 -1.24
C CYS A 127 4.19 -6.12 -0.29
N LEU A 128 4.62 -7.22 -0.89
CA LEU A 128 5.43 -8.26 -0.26
C LEU A 128 6.88 -8.01 -0.64
N ILE A 129 7.74 -7.75 0.35
CA ILE A 129 9.16 -7.51 0.09
C ILE A 129 9.90 -8.85 0.14
N ASN A 130 10.51 -9.24 -0.97
CA ASN A 130 11.37 -10.43 -1.03
C ASN A 130 12.76 -10.13 -0.46
N ILE A 131 12.81 -9.97 0.88
CA ILE A 131 14.06 -9.69 1.58
C ILE A 131 15.11 -10.77 1.32
N GLN A 132 14.71 -12.04 1.15
CA GLN A 132 15.65 -13.12 0.90
C GLN A 132 16.48 -12.85 -0.36
N ASP A 133 15.82 -12.58 -1.47
CA ASP A 133 16.48 -12.33 -2.74
C ASP A 133 17.36 -11.06 -2.68
N MET A 134 16.82 -9.99 -2.09
CA MET A 134 17.52 -8.71 -1.96
C MET A 134 18.77 -8.79 -1.08
N LEU A 135 18.77 -9.63 -0.05
CA LEU A 135 19.95 -9.85 0.80
C LEU A 135 20.93 -10.85 0.18
N ASP A 136 20.45 -11.83 -0.59
CA ASP A 136 21.29 -12.86 -1.19
C ASP A 136 22.06 -12.37 -2.41
N ASN A 137 21.41 -11.59 -3.23
CA ASN A 137 21.96 -11.09 -4.50
C ASN A 137 22.41 -9.63 -4.44
N GLY A 138 22.24 -8.99 -3.27
CA GLY A 138 22.39 -7.56 -3.14
C GLY A 138 21.18 -6.79 -3.66
N THR A 139 21.12 -5.50 -3.38
CA THR A 139 20.01 -4.63 -3.80
C THR A 139 20.49 -3.22 -4.06
N SER A 140 19.77 -2.47 -4.87
CA SER A 140 20.05 -1.04 -5.06
C SER A 140 19.12 -0.18 -4.22
N ILE A 141 19.68 0.67 -3.37
CA ILE A 141 18.94 1.65 -2.57
C ILE A 141 19.43 3.04 -2.94
N ASN A 142 18.53 3.90 -3.42
CA ASN A 142 18.84 5.26 -3.86
C ASN A 142 20.00 5.30 -4.89
N GLY A 143 20.02 4.37 -5.83
CA GLY A 143 21.03 4.26 -6.87
C GLY A 143 22.38 3.72 -6.42
N LYS A 144 22.52 3.31 -5.16
CA LYS A 144 23.73 2.67 -4.61
C LYS A 144 23.52 1.19 -4.44
N MET A 145 24.45 0.39 -4.95
CA MET A 145 24.45 -1.06 -4.76
C MET A 145 24.84 -1.40 -3.33
N ILE A 146 24.05 -2.21 -2.68
CA ILE A 146 24.29 -2.78 -1.35
C ILE A 146 24.61 -4.25 -1.56
N GLU A 147 25.80 -4.66 -1.12
CA GLU A 147 26.26 -6.04 -1.24
C GLU A 147 25.57 -6.95 -0.21
N THR A 148 25.68 -8.26 -0.44
CA THR A 148 25.19 -9.30 0.47
C THR A 148 25.78 -9.15 1.88
N PRO A 149 24.94 -9.06 2.92
CA PRO A 149 25.40 -8.96 4.30
C PRO A 149 26.23 -10.17 4.74
N ARG A 150 27.25 -9.93 5.58
CA ARG A 150 28.09 -10.99 6.14
C ARG A 150 27.76 -11.31 7.61
N SER A 151 26.99 -10.45 8.29
CA SER A 151 26.58 -10.63 9.68
C SER A 151 25.09 -10.37 9.86
N PHE A 152 24.54 -10.83 10.98
CA PHE A 152 23.14 -10.61 11.35
C PHE A 152 22.82 -9.13 11.52
N GLN A 153 23.67 -8.39 12.24
CA GLN A 153 23.49 -6.96 12.46
C GLN A 153 23.42 -6.18 11.15
N VAL A 154 24.33 -6.45 10.21
CA VAL A 154 24.32 -5.81 8.89
C VAL A 154 23.07 -6.23 8.11
N ALA A 155 22.65 -7.49 8.17
CA ALA A 155 21.44 -7.95 7.52
C ALA A 155 20.17 -7.24 8.06
N CYS A 156 20.09 -7.04 9.37
CA CYS A 156 19.00 -6.27 9.98
C CYS A 156 19.03 -4.81 9.52
N THR A 157 20.19 -4.17 9.52
CA THR A 157 20.34 -2.78 9.06
C THR A 157 19.92 -2.62 7.60
N VAL A 158 20.42 -3.49 6.71
CA VAL A 158 20.05 -3.47 5.28
C VAL A 158 18.55 -3.72 5.10
N THR A 159 17.98 -4.66 5.85
CA THR A 159 16.51 -4.92 5.84
C THR A 159 15.73 -3.68 6.22
N THR A 160 16.13 -2.97 7.27
CA THR A 160 15.48 -1.72 7.70
C THR A 160 15.59 -0.64 6.62
N GLN A 161 16.73 -0.53 5.95
CA GLN A 161 16.92 0.40 4.83
C GLN A 161 16.04 0.05 3.63
N ILE A 162 15.90 -1.24 3.30
CA ILE A 162 14.99 -1.71 2.26
C ILE A 162 13.55 -1.32 2.59
N ILE A 163 13.10 -1.60 3.82
CA ILE A 163 11.75 -1.25 4.29
C ILE A 163 11.50 0.26 4.16
N ALA A 164 12.45 1.08 4.60
CA ALA A 164 12.35 2.54 4.51
C ALA A 164 12.33 3.04 3.06
N ALA A 165 13.17 2.46 2.18
CA ALA A 165 13.21 2.81 0.77
C ALA A 165 11.90 2.44 0.04
N VAL A 166 11.34 1.28 0.33
CA VAL A 166 10.02 0.87 -0.20
C VAL A 166 8.91 1.78 0.33
N ALA A 167 8.94 2.13 1.62
CA ALA A 167 7.95 3.01 2.24
C ALA A 167 7.89 4.40 1.59
N SER A 168 9.01 4.90 1.04
CA SER A 168 9.04 6.18 0.33
C SER A 168 8.25 6.19 -0.99
N ASN A 169 7.95 5.02 -1.55
CA ASN A 169 7.23 4.84 -2.82
C ASN A 169 5.94 4.03 -2.65
N GLN A 170 5.41 3.98 -1.44
CA GLN A 170 4.27 3.15 -1.10
C GLN A 170 3.24 3.91 -0.28
N TYR A 171 1.98 3.59 -0.51
CA TYR A 171 0.84 4.16 0.18
C TYR A 171 0.35 3.30 1.35
N GLY A 172 0.30 1.99 1.19
CA GLY A 172 -0.29 1.03 2.12
C GLY A 172 0.72 0.26 2.96
N GLY A 173 0.38 -0.99 3.27
CA GLY A 173 1.16 -1.85 4.15
C GLY A 173 2.26 -2.63 3.45
N GLN A 174 3.30 -2.98 4.21
CA GLN A 174 4.38 -3.85 3.77
C GLN A 174 4.32 -5.17 4.55
N SER A 175 4.61 -6.27 3.87
CA SER A 175 4.81 -7.55 4.51
C SER A 175 6.21 -8.06 4.25
N VAL A 176 6.89 -8.47 5.31
CA VAL A 176 8.24 -9.04 5.28
C VAL A 176 8.27 -10.35 6.03
N ASN A 177 9.08 -11.31 5.56
CA ASN A 177 9.28 -12.56 6.26
C ASN A 177 10.63 -12.54 6.99
N ILE A 178 10.60 -12.35 8.30
CA ILE A 178 11.81 -12.26 9.15
C ILE A 178 12.60 -13.57 9.22
N ARG A 179 12.01 -14.72 8.85
CA ARG A 179 12.74 -16.01 8.79
C ARG A 179 13.92 -15.98 7.82
N HIS A 180 13.86 -15.09 6.82
CA HIS A 180 14.95 -14.89 5.87
C HIS A 180 16.24 -14.38 6.52
N LEU A 181 16.16 -13.79 7.70
CA LEU A 181 17.30 -13.34 8.49
C LEU A 181 17.99 -14.50 9.25
N GLY A 182 17.31 -15.64 9.40
CA GLY A 182 17.79 -16.75 10.22
C GLY A 182 19.15 -17.33 9.79
N LYS A 183 19.49 -17.29 8.50
CA LYS A 183 20.80 -17.75 8.01
C LYS A 183 21.94 -16.84 8.43
N TYR A 184 21.70 -15.52 8.51
CA TYR A 184 22.68 -14.54 8.98
C TYR A 184 22.88 -14.66 10.49
N LEU A 185 21.80 -14.93 11.23
CA LEU A 185 21.84 -15.20 12.66
C LEU A 185 22.71 -16.44 12.95
N ARG A 186 22.46 -17.54 12.24
CA ARG A 186 23.28 -18.77 12.40
C ARG A 186 24.74 -18.50 12.10
N ARG A 187 25.06 -17.83 11.00
CA ARG A 187 26.43 -17.47 10.61
C ARG A 187 27.13 -16.61 11.68
N SER A 188 26.43 -15.59 12.22
CA SER A 188 26.98 -14.74 13.29
C SER A 188 27.22 -15.55 14.57
N ARG A 189 26.28 -16.44 14.92
CA ARG A 189 26.43 -17.34 16.08
C ARG A 189 27.66 -18.26 15.95
N GLU A 190 27.81 -18.91 14.81
CA GLU A 190 28.96 -19.79 14.52
C GLU A 190 30.27 -18.99 14.59
N LYS A 191 30.31 -17.80 14.02
CA LYS A 191 31.48 -16.92 14.07
C LYS A 191 31.83 -16.53 15.51
N PHE A 192 30.87 -16.13 16.33
CA PHE A 192 31.11 -15.75 17.71
C PHE A 192 31.53 -16.96 18.56
N ALA A 193 30.95 -18.14 18.33
CA ALA A 193 31.36 -19.35 18.99
C ALA A 193 32.81 -19.72 18.66
N SER A 194 33.21 -19.66 17.38
CA SER A 194 34.58 -19.91 16.96
C SER A 194 35.58 -18.91 17.57
N GLN A 195 35.22 -17.63 17.61
CA GLN A 195 36.07 -16.59 18.24
C GLN A 195 36.24 -16.83 19.74
N LEU A 196 35.19 -17.23 20.45
CA LEU A 196 35.29 -17.57 21.88
C LEU A 196 36.14 -18.82 22.11
N GLU A 197 36.07 -19.81 21.21
CA GLU A 197 36.88 -20.99 21.28
C GLU A 197 38.39 -20.67 21.08
N GLU A 198 38.71 -19.81 20.10
CA GLU A 198 40.07 -19.36 19.86
C GLU A 198 40.62 -18.49 21.00
N GLU A 199 39.79 -17.64 21.63
CA GLU A 199 40.20 -16.70 22.66
C GLU A 199 40.33 -17.34 24.03
N PHE A 200 39.43 -18.24 24.41
CA PHE A 200 39.32 -18.78 25.77
C PHE A 200 39.54 -20.28 25.86
N GLY A 201 39.40 -21.04 24.76
CA GLY A 201 39.60 -22.51 24.77
C GLY A 201 38.88 -23.19 25.92
N ASP A 202 39.62 -24.01 26.65
CA ASP A 202 39.11 -24.74 27.84
C ASP A 202 38.94 -23.87 29.09
N SER A 203 39.27 -22.56 29.03
CA SER A 203 39.17 -21.64 30.18
C SER A 203 37.72 -21.28 30.54
N LEU A 204 36.78 -21.49 29.62
CA LEU A 204 35.35 -21.28 29.83
C LEU A 204 34.58 -22.57 29.58
N ASP A 205 33.63 -22.87 30.47
CA ASP A 205 32.68 -23.96 30.25
C ASP A 205 31.69 -23.66 29.10
N ALA A 206 31.08 -24.70 28.56
CA ALA A 206 30.20 -24.64 27.44
C ALA A 206 28.98 -23.73 27.69
N ALA A 207 28.45 -23.71 28.91
CA ALA A 207 27.28 -22.87 29.25
C ALA A 207 27.63 -21.39 29.28
N SER A 208 28.81 -21.04 29.80
CA SER A 208 29.34 -19.67 29.81
C SER A 208 29.60 -19.17 28.39
N LYS A 209 30.22 -20.00 27.51
CA LYS A 209 30.43 -19.69 26.10
C LYS A 209 29.10 -19.41 25.39
N GLU A 210 28.13 -20.29 25.55
CA GLU A 210 26.79 -20.13 24.95
C GLU A 210 26.11 -18.82 25.40
N ARG A 211 26.19 -18.52 26.70
CA ARG A 211 25.62 -17.28 27.25
C ARG A 211 26.27 -16.03 26.67
N ILE A 212 27.59 -16.04 26.47
CA ILE A 212 28.31 -14.90 25.86
C ILE A 212 27.92 -14.74 24.38
N VAL A 213 27.78 -15.86 23.64
CA VAL A 213 27.29 -15.80 22.24
C VAL A 213 25.92 -15.19 22.16
N GLU A 214 24.99 -15.59 23.04
CA GLU A 214 23.63 -15.01 23.09
C GLU A 214 23.65 -13.52 23.37
N LEU A 215 24.48 -13.06 24.32
CA LEU A 215 24.61 -11.63 24.62
C LEU A 215 25.17 -10.83 23.43
N ARG A 216 26.23 -11.35 22.77
CA ARG A 216 26.82 -10.71 21.57
C ARG A 216 25.88 -10.65 20.38
N LEU A 217 24.83 -11.46 20.32
CA LEU A 217 23.81 -11.43 19.28
C LEU A 217 22.68 -10.44 19.57
N GLN A 218 22.55 -9.98 20.82
CA GLN A 218 21.55 -8.99 21.24
C GLN A 218 22.02 -7.55 21.04
N ASP A 219 23.35 -7.33 21.03
CA ASP A 219 23.99 -6.03 20.75
C ASP A 219 24.09 -5.77 19.24
#